data_8703204027ade73ddac6f273de053de3
#
_entry.id   8703204027ade73ddac6f273de053de3
#
_cell.length_a   1.000
_cell.length_b   1.000
_cell.length_c   1.000
_cell.angle_alpha   90.00
_cell.angle_beta   90.00
_cell.angle_gamma   90.00
#
_symmetry.space_group_name_H-M   'P 1'
#
loop_
_entity.id
_entity.type
_entity.pdbx_description
1 polymer ?
#
loop_
_entity_poly.entity_id
_entity_poly.type
_entity_poly.pdbx_seq_one_letter_code
_entity_poly.pdbx_strand_id
1 'polypeptide(L)'
;MKVIKRIFVLLLLVALLAISYGVWVLYGSTTSNPHNYRCLGDIPTPYGYQRIMGDDPDFSVFLRSLPLKGKGAEVELFTGGTARFQSLNYAVVNLPLLSNAEQCADVCMRLRAEYLYNKGLCGSIHFKDVNGKTIRYQGGSSRKAFERYLRNLYGVASTFSLSRELKQRRLADIQPGDVFVYAAVDRPGPHKYGHAVMVVDVARNPRTGKKAFLLAEGNTPARNIHVMRNLENPFRSPWFMLDEDAEGLILSVFPYKANELRHF
;
A
#
# COMPACT_ATOMS: atom_id res chain seq x y z
N MET A 1 28.89 12.21 41.14
CA MET A 1 29.37 10.98 40.46
C MET A 1 28.28 9.91 40.26
N LYS A 2 27.54 9.48 41.30
CA LYS A 2 26.51 8.40 41.18
C LYS A 2 25.36 8.76 40.20
N VAL A 3 24.90 10.00 40.18
CA VAL A 3 23.81 10.45 39.29
C VAL A 3 24.25 10.45 37.81
N ILE A 4 25.45 10.95 37.51
CA ILE A 4 26.02 10.98 36.16
C ILE A 4 26.18 9.53 35.61
N LYS A 5 26.66 8.59 36.46
CA LYS A 5 26.73 7.18 36.05
C LYS A 5 25.36 6.58 35.72
N ARG A 6 24.29 6.92 36.49
CA ARG A 6 22.92 6.44 36.23
C ARG A 6 22.38 7.00 34.93
N ILE A 7 22.61 8.30 34.67
CA ILE A 7 22.19 8.93 33.42
C ILE A 7 22.89 8.29 32.22
N PHE A 8 24.22 8.05 32.34
CA PHE A 8 24.99 7.41 31.27
C PHE A 8 24.49 5.99 30.97
N VAL A 9 24.23 5.19 32.02
CA VAL A 9 23.69 3.83 31.88
C VAL A 9 22.29 3.88 31.20
N LEU A 10 21.44 4.81 31.59
CA LEU A 10 20.10 4.97 30.96
C LEU A 10 20.23 5.31 29.49
N LEU A 11 21.08 6.26 29.10
CA LEU A 11 21.31 6.64 27.70
C LEU A 11 21.89 5.47 26.89
N LEU A 12 22.78 4.68 27.48
CA LEU A 12 23.31 3.48 26.82
C LEU A 12 22.24 2.43 26.58
N LEU A 13 21.36 2.19 27.56
CA LEU A 13 20.21 1.28 27.40
C LEU A 13 19.25 1.75 26.30
N VAL A 14 18.92 3.03 26.25
CA VAL A 14 18.07 3.59 25.19
C VAL A 14 18.73 3.43 23.82
N ALA A 15 20.03 3.68 23.71
CA ALA A 15 20.78 3.48 22.46
C ALA A 15 20.77 2.01 22.02
N LEU A 16 20.99 1.07 22.94
CA LEU A 16 20.94 -0.36 22.65
C LEU A 16 19.56 -0.83 22.20
N LEU A 17 18.49 -0.32 22.84
CA LEU A 17 17.11 -0.61 22.43
C LEU A 17 16.82 -0.07 21.01
N ALA A 18 17.25 1.14 20.70
CA ALA A 18 17.09 1.75 19.39
C ALA A 18 17.85 0.96 18.31
N ILE A 19 19.09 0.53 18.59
CA ILE A 19 19.89 -0.32 17.69
C ILE A 19 19.23 -1.68 17.51
N SER A 20 18.78 -2.32 18.58
CA SER A 20 18.08 -3.62 18.51
C SER A 20 16.80 -3.54 17.69
N TYR A 21 16.01 -2.48 17.86
CA TYR A 21 14.83 -2.21 17.05
C TYR A 21 15.19 -2.01 15.56
N GLY A 22 16.22 -1.21 15.28
CA GLY A 22 16.72 -1.00 13.92
C GLY A 22 17.18 -2.30 13.25
N VAL A 23 17.92 -3.13 13.97
CA VAL A 23 18.35 -4.46 13.49
C VAL A 23 17.14 -5.36 13.23
N TRP A 24 16.15 -5.36 14.14
CA TRP A 24 14.93 -6.13 13.97
C TRP A 24 14.13 -5.69 12.74
N VAL A 25 13.99 -4.39 12.48
CA VAL A 25 13.31 -3.86 11.28
C VAL A 25 14.05 -4.26 10.00
N LEU A 26 15.39 -4.20 10.00
CA LEU A 26 16.21 -4.45 8.81
C LEU A 26 16.39 -5.93 8.50
N TYR A 27 16.51 -6.77 9.52
CA TYR A 27 16.90 -8.18 9.36
C TYR A 27 15.95 -9.17 10.04
N GLY A 28 15.06 -8.71 10.91
CA GLY A 28 14.12 -9.57 11.59
C GLY A 28 13.01 -10.05 10.65
N SER A 29 12.70 -11.34 10.71
CA SER A 29 11.47 -11.85 10.12
C SER A 29 10.34 -11.65 11.12
N THR A 30 9.33 -10.86 10.76
CA THR A 30 8.07 -10.83 11.49
C THR A 30 7.09 -11.77 10.83
N THR A 31 6.39 -12.55 11.62
CA THR A 31 5.33 -13.41 11.10
C THR A 31 4.27 -12.55 10.40
N SER A 32 4.10 -12.76 9.11
CA SER A 32 3.01 -12.15 8.36
C SER A 32 1.69 -12.84 8.66
N ASN A 33 0.59 -12.13 8.51
CA ASN A 33 -0.78 -12.63 8.78
C ASN A 33 -0.84 -13.43 10.09
N PRO A 34 -0.48 -12.85 11.23
CA PRO A 34 -0.23 -13.59 12.48
C PRO A 34 -1.47 -14.32 12.99
N HIS A 35 -2.67 -13.87 12.63
CA HIS A 35 -3.96 -14.44 13.02
C HIS A 35 -4.61 -15.30 11.93
N ASN A 36 -3.90 -15.54 10.81
CA ASN A 36 -4.37 -16.36 9.70
C ASN A 36 -5.70 -15.86 9.10
N TYR A 37 -5.83 -14.56 8.92
CA TYR A 37 -6.98 -13.95 8.26
C TYR A 37 -7.12 -14.46 6.82
N ARG A 38 -8.36 -14.70 6.38
CA ARG A 38 -8.65 -15.23 5.04
C ARG A 38 -8.70 -14.15 3.97
N CYS A 39 -9.19 -12.97 4.35
CA CYS A 39 -9.26 -11.81 3.47
C CYS A 39 -8.90 -10.53 4.23
N LEU A 40 -8.68 -9.45 3.49
CA LEU A 40 -8.30 -8.16 4.05
C LEU A 40 -9.35 -7.63 5.04
N GLY A 41 -10.63 -7.86 4.77
CA GLY A 41 -11.73 -7.46 5.63
C GLY A 41 -11.76 -8.17 7.00
N ASP A 42 -11.08 -9.30 7.15
CA ASP A 42 -10.97 -10.00 8.44
C ASP A 42 -9.99 -9.30 9.42
N ILE A 43 -9.11 -8.41 8.93
CA ILE A 43 -8.19 -7.63 9.78
C ILE A 43 -9.03 -6.68 10.64
N PRO A 44 -9.05 -6.82 11.99
CA PRO A 44 -9.92 -6.02 12.83
C PRO A 44 -9.56 -4.52 12.76
N THR A 45 -10.57 -3.66 12.87
CA THR A 45 -10.36 -2.22 13.03
C THR A 45 -9.72 -1.89 14.37
N PRO A 46 -9.03 -0.77 14.52
CA PRO A 46 -8.59 -0.30 15.84
C PRO A 46 -9.79 -0.17 16.80
N TYR A 47 -9.55 -0.37 18.07
CA TYR A 47 -10.62 -0.28 19.07
C TYR A 47 -11.36 1.07 19.00
N GLY A 48 -12.69 1.00 18.93
CA GLY A 48 -13.57 2.15 18.82
C GLY A 48 -13.71 2.73 17.40
N TYR A 49 -13.13 2.10 16.39
CA TYR A 49 -13.25 2.52 14.97
C TYR A 49 -14.24 1.61 14.23
N GLN A 50 -14.94 2.19 13.28
CA GLN A 50 -15.87 1.51 12.38
C GLN A 50 -15.45 1.74 10.93
N ARG A 51 -15.53 0.70 10.09
CA ARG A 51 -15.23 0.82 8.66
C ARG A 51 -16.18 1.81 7.99
N ILE A 52 -15.65 2.61 7.10
CA ILE A 52 -16.44 3.47 6.23
C ILE A 52 -16.39 2.94 4.80
N MET A 53 -17.41 3.29 4.02
CA MET A 53 -17.40 3.09 2.57
C MET A 53 -16.84 4.32 1.88
N GLY A 54 -16.25 4.13 0.69
CA GLY A 54 -15.84 5.23 -0.18
C GLY A 54 -16.96 5.69 -1.10
N ASP A 55 -16.65 6.61 -2.03
CA ASP A 55 -17.56 7.09 -3.09
C ASP A 55 -18.00 5.94 -4.01
N ASP A 56 -17.18 4.90 -4.14
CA ASP A 56 -17.50 3.63 -4.80
C ASP A 56 -17.58 2.52 -3.74
N PRO A 57 -18.77 2.27 -3.15
CA PRO A 57 -18.94 1.27 -2.10
C PRO A 57 -18.57 -0.14 -2.54
N ASP A 58 -18.87 -0.49 -3.80
CA ASP A 58 -18.56 -1.81 -4.34
C ASP A 58 -17.05 -2.01 -4.48
N PHE A 59 -16.29 -0.97 -4.81
CA PHE A 59 -14.84 -1.04 -4.81
C PHE A 59 -14.27 -1.22 -3.40
N SER A 60 -14.87 -0.56 -2.41
CA SER A 60 -14.52 -0.77 -1.00
C SER A 60 -14.74 -2.22 -0.56
N VAL A 61 -15.86 -2.83 -0.98
CA VAL A 61 -16.17 -4.24 -0.71
C VAL A 61 -15.18 -5.16 -1.43
N PHE A 62 -14.88 -4.88 -2.70
CA PHE A 62 -13.89 -5.65 -3.47
C PHE A 62 -12.52 -5.65 -2.79
N LEU A 63 -12.01 -4.49 -2.37
CA LEU A 63 -10.72 -4.38 -1.69
C LEU A 63 -10.67 -5.22 -0.40
N ARG A 64 -11.74 -5.16 0.41
CA ARG A 64 -11.87 -5.97 1.63
C ARG A 64 -11.99 -7.47 1.36
N SER A 65 -12.50 -7.86 0.21
CA SER A 65 -12.61 -9.26 -0.18
C SER A 65 -11.30 -9.87 -0.71
N LEU A 66 -10.25 -9.07 -0.92
CA LEU A 66 -8.96 -9.56 -1.41
C LEU A 66 -8.45 -10.69 -0.50
N PRO A 67 -8.21 -11.89 -1.05
CA PRO A 67 -7.77 -13.03 -0.27
C PRO A 67 -6.34 -12.84 0.22
N LEU A 68 -6.04 -13.33 1.42
CA LEU A 68 -4.70 -13.29 2.01
C LEU A 68 -4.08 -14.68 1.99
N LYS A 69 -2.77 -14.75 1.77
CA LYS A 69 -2.00 -15.98 2.00
C LYS A 69 -1.98 -16.31 3.50
N GLY A 70 -1.81 -17.58 3.83
CA GLY A 70 -1.80 -18.07 5.20
C GLY A 70 -0.71 -17.44 6.09
N LYS A 71 -0.80 -17.73 7.38
CA LYS A 71 0.16 -17.27 8.40
C LYS A 71 1.60 -17.60 8.01
N GLY A 72 2.49 -16.63 8.15
CA GLY A 72 3.92 -16.76 7.86
C GLY A 72 4.29 -16.64 6.39
N ALA A 73 3.33 -16.38 5.48
CA ALA A 73 3.63 -16.22 4.08
C ALA A 73 4.60 -15.04 3.85
N GLU A 74 5.66 -15.29 3.09
CA GLU A 74 6.64 -14.27 2.73
C GLU A 74 6.24 -13.53 1.46
N VAL A 75 6.70 -12.28 1.33
CA VAL A 75 6.62 -11.53 0.08
C VAL A 75 7.68 -12.08 -0.85
N GLU A 76 7.22 -12.71 -1.93
CA GLU A 76 8.06 -13.32 -2.97
C GLU A 76 8.26 -12.37 -4.13
N LEU A 77 9.44 -12.44 -4.75
CA LEU A 77 9.74 -11.74 -6.00
C LEU A 77 9.19 -12.51 -7.20
N PHE A 78 8.82 -11.80 -8.27
CA PHE A 78 8.42 -12.44 -9.52
C PHE A 78 9.50 -13.36 -10.09
N THR A 79 10.77 -13.01 -9.93
CA THR A 79 11.92 -13.77 -10.40
C THR A 79 12.30 -14.96 -9.50
N GLY A 80 11.54 -15.19 -8.46
CA GLY A 80 11.83 -16.20 -7.43
C GLY A 80 12.61 -15.64 -6.25
N GLY A 81 12.54 -16.36 -5.13
CA GLY A 81 13.11 -15.94 -3.86
C GLY A 81 12.28 -14.90 -3.12
N THR A 82 12.69 -14.55 -1.92
CA THR A 82 11.97 -13.64 -1.03
C THR A 82 12.45 -12.20 -1.14
N ALA A 83 11.51 -11.27 -0.98
CA ALA A 83 11.84 -9.85 -0.96
C ALA A 83 12.65 -9.50 0.32
N ARG A 84 13.54 -8.52 0.19
CA ARG A 84 14.26 -7.96 1.35
C ARG A 84 13.26 -7.24 2.28
N PHE A 85 13.55 -7.21 3.57
CA PHE A 85 12.74 -6.51 4.59
C PHE A 85 11.32 -7.07 4.78
N GLN A 86 11.22 -8.38 5.03
CA GLN A 86 9.94 -9.02 5.37
C GLN A 86 9.22 -8.37 6.56
N SER A 87 9.94 -7.66 7.43
CA SER A 87 9.38 -6.91 8.55
C SER A 87 8.41 -5.79 8.15
N LEU A 88 8.46 -5.31 6.89
CA LEU A 88 7.53 -4.32 6.36
C LEU A 88 6.18 -4.92 5.96
N ASN A 89 6.09 -6.23 5.84
CA ASN A 89 4.93 -6.98 5.42
C ASN A 89 4.06 -7.37 6.62
N TYR A 90 2.78 -6.97 6.62
CA TYR A 90 1.79 -7.46 7.59
C TYR A 90 1.05 -8.70 7.09
N ALA A 91 0.65 -8.72 5.84
CA ALA A 91 -0.03 -9.85 5.20
C ALA A 91 0.15 -9.81 3.67
N VAL A 92 0.32 -10.96 3.05
CA VAL A 92 0.47 -11.08 1.59
C VAL A 92 -0.89 -11.33 0.96
N VAL A 93 -1.24 -10.53 -0.04
CA VAL A 93 -2.45 -10.75 -0.85
C VAL A 93 -2.24 -11.97 -1.76
N ASN A 94 -3.19 -12.89 -1.74
CA ASN A 94 -3.14 -14.09 -2.57
C ASN A 94 -3.64 -13.81 -3.99
N LEU A 95 -2.90 -12.98 -4.71
CA LEU A 95 -3.11 -12.62 -6.10
C LEU A 95 -1.78 -12.79 -6.84
N PRO A 96 -1.63 -13.80 -7.71
CA PRO A 96 -0.36 -14.08 -8.39
C PRO A 96 0.09 -12.90 -9.24
N LEU A 97 1.40 -12.63 -9.23
CA LEU A 97 2.01 -11.64 -10.11
C LEU A 97 1.86 -12.05 -11.58
N LEU A 98 1.61 -11.09 -12.45
CA LEU A 98 1.44 -11.33 -13.89
C LEU A 98 2.74 -11.15 -14.67
N SER A 99 3.65 -10.32 -14.20
CA SER A 99 4.95 -10.07 -14.87
C SER A 99 5.97 -9.43 -13.94
N ASN A 100 7.23 -9.45 -14.37
CA ASN A 100 8.31 -8.74 -13.68
C ASN A 100 8.18 -7.19 -13.78
N ALA A 101 7.32 -6.71 -14.65
CA ALA A 101 7.01 -5.27 -14.76
C ALA A 101 5.89 -4.82 -13.82
N GLU A 102 5.23 -5.72 -13.08
CA GLU A 102 4.17 -5.39 -12.14
C GLU A 102 4.75 -4.80 -10.85
N GLN A 103 4.92 -3.49 -10.83
CA GLN A 103 5.54 -2.75 -9.73
C GLN A 103 4.50 -1.93 -8.94
N CYS A 104 4.92 -0.94 -8.19
CA CYS A 104 4.06 -0.21 -7.25
C CYS A 104 2.83 0.47 -7.89
N ALA A 105 3.02 1.23 -8.97
CA ALA A 105 1.92 1.88 -9.69
C ALA A 105 1.01 0.87 -10.38
N ASP A 106 1.62 -0.20 -10.92
CA ASP A 106 0.91 -1.25 -11.64
C ASP A 106 -0.05 -2.03 -10.75
N VAL A 107 0.33 -2.24 -9.49
CA VAL A 107 -0.54 -2.83 -8.47
C VAL A 107 -1.79 -1.97 -8.25
N CYS A 108 -1.65 -0.64 -8.14
CA CYS A 108 -2.79 0.24 -7.97
C CYS A 108 -3.74 0.18 -9.19
N MET A 109 -3.18 0.25 -10.40
CA MET A 109 -3.95 0.11 -11.64
C MET A 109 -4.59 -1.28 -11.76
N ARG A 110 -3.87 -2.33 -11.40
CA ARG A 110 -4.38 -3.70 -11.43
C ARG A 110 -5.57 -3.89 -10.49
N LEU A 111 -5.49 -3.47 -9.25
CA LEU A 111 -6.59 -3.63 -8.29
C LEU A 111 -7.86 -2.92 -8.77
N ARG A 112 -7.72 -1.72 -9.35
CA ARG A 112 -8.86 -1.03 -9.99
C ARG A 112 -9.39 -1.79 -11.20
N ALA A 113 -8.51 -2.28 -12.07
CA ALA A 113 -8.89 -3.04 -13.25
C ALA A 113 -9.56 -4.38 -12.91
N GLU A 114 -9.03 -5.14 -11.93
CA GLU A 114 -9.63 -6.40 -11.45
C GLU A 114 -11.05 -6.18 -10.90
N TYR A 115 -11.26 -5.10 -10.15
CA TYR A 115 -12.58 -4.72 -9.68
C TYR A 115 -13.55 -4.50 -10.85
N LEU A 116 -13.18 -3.64 -11.80
CA LEU A 116 -14.03 -3.33 -12.96
C LEU A 116 -14.30 -4.57 -13.82
N TYR A 117 -13.28 -5.41 -14.00
CA TYR A 117 -13.41 -6.67 -14.73
C TYR A 117 -14.40 -7.61 -14.05
N ASN A 118 -14.27 -7.81 -12.73
CA ASN A 118 -15.15 -8.68 -11.94
C ASN A 118 -16.60 -8.18 -11.89
N LYS A 119 -16.81 -6.86 -11.99
CA LYS A 119 -18.14 -6.24 -12.11
C LYS A 119 -18.73 -6.32 -13.53
N GLY A 120 -17.99 -6.87 -14.52
CA GLY A 120 -18.41 -6.86 -15.92
C GLY A 120 -18.31 -5.49 -16.61
N LEU A 121 -17.70 -4.50 -15.95
CA LEU A 121 -17.52 -3.14 -16.46
C LEU A 121 -16.27 -3.00 -17.33
N CYS A 122 -16.04 -3.98 -18.20
CA CYS A 122 -14.84 -4.08 -19.04
C CYS A 122 -14.60 -2.83 -19.90
N GLY A 123 -15.64 -2.19 -20.39
CA GLY A 123 -15.54 -0.94 -21.20
C GLY A 123 -15.02 0.26 -20.41
N SER A 124 -15.07 0.21 -19.08
CA SER A 124 -14.57 1.27 -18.18
C SER A 124 -13.10 1.10 -17.83
N ILE A 125 -12.47 -0.03 -18.21
CA ILE A 125 -11.06 -0.29 -17.89
C ILE A 125 -10.17 0.48 -18.87
N HIS A 126 -9.53 1.52 -18.36
CA HIS A 126 -8.57 2.31 -19.11
C HIS A 126 -7.62 3.05 -18.18
N PHE A 127 -6.40 3.31 -18.66
CA PHE A 127 -5.38 4.11 -17.98
C PHE A 127 -4.56 4.88 -19.01
N LYS A 128 -3.84 5.89 -18.58
CA LYS A 128 -2.93 6.64 -19.46
C LYS A 128 -1.52 6.09 -19.40
N ASP A 129 -0.86 6.07 -20.57
CA ASP A 129 0.57 5.83 -20.64
C ASP A 129 1.38 7.10 -20.24
N VAL A 130 2.71 6.98 -20.25
CA VAL A 130 3.61 8.10 -19.90
C VAL A 130 3.54 9.29 -20.87
N ASN A 131 2.94 9.12 -22.05
CA ASN A 131 2.72 10.17 -23.04
C ASN A 131 1.30 10.78 -22.95
N GLY A 132 0.49 10.33 -21.98
CA GLY A 132 -0.89 10.79 -21.80
C GLY A 132 -1.92 10.12 -22.72
N LYS A 133 -1.51 9.13 -23.55
CA LYS A 133 -2.41 8.36 -24.40
C LYS A 133 -3.23 7.38 -23.58
N THR A 134 -4.53 7.34 -23.80
CA THR A 134 -5.43 6.39 -23.13
C THR A 134 -5.28 4.99 -23.71
N ILE A 135 -4.93 4.03 -22.85
CA ILE A 135 -4.83 2.60 -23.16
C ILE A 135 -6.09 1.94 -22.62
N ARG A 136 -6.99 1.51 -23.53
CA ARG A 136 -8.29 0.91 -23.17
C ARG A 136 -8.26 -0.59 -23.30
N TYR A 137 -8.94 -1.29 -22.38
CA TYR A 137 -9.20 -2.72 -22.50
C TYR A 137 -10.35 -2.97 -23.49
N GLN A 138 -10.16 -3.91 -24.41
CA GLN A 138 -11.15 -4.26 -25.45
C GLN A 138 -11.40 -5.77 -25.57
N GLY A 139 -10.96 -6.53 -24.57
CA GLY A 139 -11.01 -8.01 -24.63
C GLY A 139 -12.28 -8.64 -24.10
N GLY A 140 -13.31 -7.88 -23.75
CA GLY A 140 -14.58 -8.38 -23.18
C GLY A 140 -14.35 -9.18 -21.89
N SER A 141 -15.00 -10.34 -21.75
CA SER A 141 -14.89 -11.21 -20.57
C SER A 141 -13.72 -12.21 -20.61
N SER A 142 -12.82 -12.11 -21.59
CA SER A 142 -11.68 -13.02 -21.73
C SER A 142 -10.59 -12.73 -20.70
N ARG A 143 -10.43 -13.57 -19.70
CA ARG A 143 -9.36 -13.48 -18.69
C ARG A 143 -7.95 -13.40 -19.30
N LYS A 144 -7.67 -14.22 -20.31
CA LYS A 144 -6.39 -14.22 -21.04
C LYS A 144 -6.14 -12.88 -21.73
N ALA A 145 -7.17 -12.28 -22.34
CA ALA A 145 -7.05 -10.97 -22.98
C ALA A 145 -6.85 -9.86 -21.93
N PHE A 146 -7.53 -9.94 -20.79
CA PHE A 146 -7.38 -9.00 -19.68
C PHE A 146 -5.96 -9.02 -19.10
N GLU A 147 -5.41 -10.19 -18.81
CA GLU A 147 -4.03 -10.30 -18.31
C GLU A 147 -3.00 -9.82 -19.32
N ARG A 148 -3.21 -10.08 -20.62
CA ARG A 148 -2.35 -9.53 -21.68
C ARG A 148 -2.41 -8.00 -21.72
N TYR A 149 -3.61 -7.42 -21.59
CA TYR A 149 -3.77 -5.98 -21.47
C TYR A 149 -2.99 -5.41 -20.29
N LEU A 150 -3.09 -6.01 -19.10
CA LEU A 150 -2.35 -5.58 -17.92
C LEU A 150 -0.83 -5.63 -18.13
N ARG A 151 -0.31 -6.75 -18.68
CA ARG A 151 1.12 -6.87 -18.98
C ARG A 151 1.62 -5.78 -19.96
N ASN A 152 0.81 -5.44 -20.96
CA ASN A 152 1.13 -4.36 -21.88
C ASN A 152 1.08 -3.00 -21.18
N LEU A 153 0.09 -2.77 -20.33
CA LEU A 153 -0.05 -1.54 -19.54
C LEU A 153 1.18 -1.28 -18.68
N TYR A 154 1.68 -2.31 -17.98
CA TYR A 154 2.87 -2.21 -17.10
C TYR A 154 4.15 -1.84 -17.84
N GLY A 155 4.21 -2.03 -19.17
CA GLY A 155 5.34 -1.61 -19.99
C GLY A 155 5.28 -0.14 -20.43
N VAL A 156 4.13 0.53 -20.30
CA VAL A 156 3.92 1.89 -20.86
C VAL A 156 3.40 2.90 -19.86
N ALA A 157 2.85 2.47 -18.74
CA ALA A 157 2.41 3.32 -17.63
C ALA A 157 3.46 3.35 -16.51
N SER A 158 3.32 4.29 -15.58
CA SER A 158 4.23 4.44 -14.44
C SER A 158 3.61 5.30 -13.33
N THR A 159 4.32 5.53 -12.23
CA THR A 159 3.94 6.53 -11.22
C THR A 159 3.73 7.92 -11.81
N PHE A 160 4.48 8.26 -12.88
CA PHE A 160 4.32 9.55 -13.58
C PHE A 160 2.93 9.65 -14.22
N SER A 161 2.55 8.68 -15.07
CA SER A 161 1.25 8.70 -15.73
C SER A 161 0.11 8.61 -14.70
N LEU A 162 0.23 7.74 -13.70
CA LEU A 162 -0.79 7.56 -12.67
C LEU A 162 -1.02 8.83 -11.85
N SER A 163 0.05 9.52 -11.43
CA SER A 163 -0.06 10.78 -10.67
C SER A 163 -0.69 11.93 -11.46
N ARG A 164 -0.63 11.89 -12.80
CA ARG A 164 -1.22 12.90 -13.70
C ARG A 164 -2.66 12.55 -14.10
N GLU A 165 -2.99 11.28 -14.12
CA GLU A 165 -4.32 10.79 -14.47
C GLU A 165 -5.31 10.95 -13.32
N LEU A 166 -4.88 10.59 -12.12
CA LEU A 166 -5.73 10.58 -10.93
C LEU A 166 -5.96 12.00 -10.40
N LYS A 167 -7.18 12.24 -9.90
CA LYS A 167 -7.56 13.53 -9.29
C LYS A 167 -7.07 13.63 -7.86
N GLN A 168 -6.69 14.83 -7.44
CA GLN A 168 -6.26 15.08 -6.07
C GLN A 168 -7.43 14.93 -5.09
N ARG A 169 -7.13 14.36 -3.91
CA ARG A 169 -8.04 14.27 -2.77
C ARG A 169 -7.39 14.91 -1.54
N ARG A 170 -8.19 15.57 -0.70
CA ARG A 170 -7.70 16.07 0.59
C ARG A 170 -7.50 14.88 1.55
N LEU A 171 -6.50 14.96 2.43
CA LEU A 171 -6.27 13.91 3.43
C LEU A 171 -7.49 13.65 4.31
N ALA A 172 -8.20 14.69 4.73
CA ALA A 172 -9.42 14.56 5.54
C ALA A 172 -10.51 13.72 4.86
N ASP A 173 -10.50 13.66 3.52
CA ASP A 173 -11.49 12.93 2.73
C ASP A 173 -11.01 11.53 2.30
N ILE A 174 -9.89 11.05 2.85
CA ILE A 174 -9.32 9.72 2.54
C ILE A 174 -10.35 8.61 2.65
N GLN A 175 -10.37 7.71 1.68
CA GLN A 175 -11.30 6.59 1.61
C GLN A 175 -10.69 5.37 0.90
N PRO A 176 -11.32 4.17 1.01
CA PRO A 176 -10.84 2.99 0.30
C PRO A 176 -10.79 3.21 -1.21
N GLY A 177 -9.70 2.79 -1.84
CA GLY A 177 -9.45 2.95 -3.26
C GLY A 177 -8.62 4.18 -3.62
N ASP A 178 -8.37 5.08 -2.67
CA ASP A 178 -7.43 6.19 -2.88
C ASP A 178 -5.99 5.67 -3.01
N VAL A 179 -5.14 6.48 -3.63
CA VAL A 179 -3.75 6.14 -3.91
C VAL A 179 -2.85 7.28 -3.47
N PHE A 180 -1.90 7.00 -2.60
CA PHE A 180 -0.76 7.89 -2.43
C PHE A 180 0.22 7.64 -3.57
N VAL A 181 0.52 8.66 -4.35
CA VAL A 181 1.42 8.54 -5.51
C VAL A 181 2.22 9.79 -5.75
N TYR A 182 3.53 9.60 -5.97
CA TYR A 182 4.41 10.63 -6.48
C TYR A 182 5.27 10.10 -7.63
N ALA A 183 5.58 10.96 -8.58
CA ALA A 183 6.57 10.67 -9.61
C ALA A 183 7.96 11.15 -9.16
N ALA A 184 9.02 10.45 -9.59
CA ALA A 184 10.39 10.81 -9.25
C ALA A 184 10.75 12.23 -9.68
N VAL A 185 10.26 12.67 -10.85
CA VAL A 185 10.48 14.01 -11.39
C VAL A 185 9.88 15.15 -10.57
N ASP A 186 8.91 14.84 -9.68
CA ASP A 186 8.26 15.84 -8.83
C ASP A 186 8.98 16.04 -7.49
N ARG A 187 10.06 15.29 -7.25
CA ARG A 187 10.85 15.36 -6.04
C ARG A 187 12.30 15.70 -6.32
N PRO A 188 12.80 16.84 -5.84
CA PRO A 188 14.22 17.14 -5.91
C PRO A 188 15.01 16.16 -5.03
N GLY A 189 16.18 15.73 -5.49
CA GLY A 189 17.09 14.91 -4.72
C GLY A 189 17.39 13.55 -5.36
N PRO A 190 18.06 12.64 -4.65
CA PRO A 190 18.59 11.39 -5.19
C PRO A 190 17.53 10.30 -5.42
N HIS A 191 16.23 10.61 -5.29
CA HIS A 191 15.13 9.67 -5.51
C HIS A 191 15.06 9.29 -7.00
N LYS A 192 15.57 8.11 -7.33
CA LYS A 192 15.57 7.62 -8.73
C LYS A 192 14.19 7.14 -9.19
N TYR A 193 13.28 6.86 -8.27
CA TYR A 193 12.00 6.23 -8.56
C TYR A 193 10.87 6.98 -7.85
N GLY A 194 9.71 7.05 -8.53
CA GLY A 194 8.46 7.37 -7.88
C GLY A 194 7.95 6.18 -7.08
N HIS A 195 6.91 6.39 -6.27
CA HIS A 195 6.26 5.31 -5.55
C HIS A 195 4.75 5.52 -5.48
N ALA A 196 4.01 4.41 -5.37
CA ALA A 196 2.57 4.40 -5.24
C ALA A 196 2.13 3.30 -4.27
N VAL A 197 1.16 3.64 -3.41
CA VAL A 197 0.50 2.69 -2.49
C VAL A 197 -0.99 2.93 -2.50
N MET A 198 -1.79 1.86 -2.41
CA MET A 198 -3.25 1.96 -2.38
C MET A 198 -3.79 1.91 -0.96
N VAL A 199 -4.73 2.79 -0.66
CA VAL A 199 -5.56 2.74 0.55
C VAL A 199 -6.60 1.64 0.34
N VAL A 200 -6.42 0.51 1.02
CA VAL A 200 -7.28 -0.67 0.81
C VAL A 200 -8.41 -0.80 1.81
N ASP A 201 -8.34 -0.08 2.92
CA ASP A 201 -9.44 0.04 3.87
C ASP A 201 -9.33 1.34 4.68
N VAL A 202 -10.47 1.87 5.14
CA VAL A 202 -10.52 3.04 6.03
C VAL A 202 -11.56 2.80 7.11
N ALA A 203 -11.21 3.19 8.34
CA ALA A 203 -12.10 3.19 9.48
C ALA A 203 -12.11 4.55 10.16
N ARG A 204 -13.25 4.94 10.74
CA ARG A 204 -13.45 6.21 11.45
C ARG A 204 -13.90 5.93 12.87
N ASN A 205 -13.36 6.68 13.82
CA ASN A 205 -13.87 6.69 15.18
C ASN A 205 -15.10 7.63 15.24
N PRO A 206 -16.30 7.14 15.53
CA PRO A 206 -17.52 7.95 15.50
C PRO A 206 -17.57 9.03 16.59
N ARG A 207 -16.79 8.88 17.69
CA ARG A 207 -16.75 9.88 18.76
C ARG A 207 -15.78 11.02 18.48
N THR A 208 -14.62 10.71 17.87
CA THR A 208 -13.56 11.70 17.69
C THR A 208 -13.46 12.22 16.25
N GLY A 209 -14.14 11.54 15.31
CA GLY A 209 -14.00 11.80 13.88
C GLY A 209 -12.70 11.29 13.26
N LYS A 210 -11.69 10.95 14.05
CA LYS A 210 -10.38 10.51 13.57
C LYS A 210 -10.48 9.27 12.69
N LYS A 211 -9.67 9.23 11.63
CA LYS A 211 -9.60 8.12 10.69
C LYS A 211 -8.34 7.27 10.89
N ALA A 212 -8.43 6.02 10.52
CA ALA A 212 -7.33 5.10 10.37
C ALA A 212 -7.47 4.38 9.03
N PHE A 213 -6.36 3.98 8.41
CA PHE A 213 -6.39 3.36 7.09
C PHE A 213 -5.35 2.24 6.96
N LEU A 214 -5.64 1.29 6.08
CA LEU A 214 -4.73 0.23 5.65
C LEU A 214 -4.15 0.54 4.28
N LEU A 215 -2.90 0.17 4.08
CA LEU A 215 -2.20 0.33 2.81
C LEU A 215 -1.80 -1.03 2.25
N ALA A 216 -1.86 -1.16 0.92
CA ALA A 216 -1.25 -2.26 0.20
C ALA A 216 -0.37 -1.73 -0.93
N GLU A 217 0.72 -2.43 -1.19
CA GLU A 217 1.67 -2.11 -2.25
C GLU A 217 2.20 -3.35 -2.97
N GLY A 218 2.71 -3.16 -4.19
CA GLY A 218 3.83 -3.89 -4.76
C GLY A 218 5.08 -3.02 -4.66
N ASN A 219 6.18 -3.41 -5.29
CA ASN A 219 7.40 -2.59 -5.24
C ASN A 219 8.35 -2.96 -6.39
N THR A 220 9.50 -2.29 -6.45
CA THR A 220 10.62 -2.60 -7.34
C THR A 220 11.73 -3.30 -6.55
N PRO A 221 12.17 -4.50 -6.94
CA PRO A 221 11.66 -5.39 -8.01
C PRO A 221 10.23 -5.87 -7.77
N ALA A 222 9.55 -6.31 -8.85
CA ALA A 222 8.18 -6.83 -8.80
C ALA A 222 8.05 -7.94 -7.76
N ARG A 223 7.07 -7.80 -6.87
CA ARG A 223 6.83 -8.68 -5.73
C ARG A 223 5.36 -8.79 -5.40
N ASN A 224 4.98 -9.83 -4.64
CA ASN A 224 3.61 -9.99 -4.19
C ASN A 224 3.03 -8.70 -3.62
N ILE A 225 1.76 -8.45 -3.96
CA ILE A 225 0.98 -7.41 -3.30
C ILE A 225 0.90 -7.75 -1.82
N HIS A 226 1.17 -6.78 -0.96
CA HIS A 226 1.12 -7.01 0.48
C HIS A 226 0.56 -5.81 1.24
N VAL A 227 -0.10 -6.09 2.35
CA VAL A 227 -0.54 -5.09 3.32
C VAL A 227 0.69 -4.61 4.08
N MET A 228 0.87 -3.30 4.13
CA MET A 228 2.02 -2.69 4.79
C MET A 228 1.88 -2.75 6.31
N ARG A 229 3.00 -3.01 6.98
CA ARG A 229 3.10 -2.91 8.44
C ARG A 229 3.33 -1.46 8.83
N ASN A 230 2.58 -0.97 9.81
CA ASN A 230 2.84 0.36 10.37
C ASN A 230 4.00 0.27 11.37
N LEU A 231 5.18 0.76 10.98
CA LEU A 231 6.37 0.81 11.82
C LEU A 231 6.40 2.06 12.72
N GLU A 232 5.69 3.14 12.34
CA GLU A 232 5.58 4.36 13.13
C GLU A 232 4.83 4.11 14.44
N ASN A 233 3.85 3.22 14.40
CA ASN A 233 3.07 2.83 15.56
C ASN A 233 2.80 1.33 15.56
N PRO A 234 3.71 0.50 16.07
CA PRO A 234 3.55 -0.96 16.09
C PRO A 234 2.31 -1.45 16.86
N PHE A 235 1.86 -0.68 17.87
CA PHE A 235 0.66 -1.02 18.65
C PHE A 235 -0.65 -0.83 17.87
N ARG A 236 -0.62 -0.07 16.78
CA ARG A 236 -1.75 0.15 15.88
C ARG A 236 -1.62 -0.61 14.57
N SER A 237 -0.45 -1.19 14.31
CA SER A 237 -0.18 -1.93 13.07
C SER A 237 -1.21 -3.03 12.83
N PRO A 238 -1.69 -3.19 11.57
CA PRO A 238 -1.24 -2.52 10.35
C PRO A 238 -1.91 -1.16 10.05
N TRP A 239 -2.77 -0.67 10.93
CA TRP A 239 -3.50 0.56 10.72
C TRP A 239 -2.61 1.78 10.92
N PHE A 240 -2.60 2.66 9.92
CA PHE A 240 -2.01 3.99 10.00
C PHE A 240 -3.06 4.96 10.54
N MET A 241 -2.66 5.84 11.44
CA MET A 241 -3.56 6.86 11.98
C MET A 241 -3.43 8.14 11.16
N LEU A 242 -4.57 8.69 10.73
CA LEU A 242 -4.57 9.94 10.00
C LEU A 242 -4.40 11.12 10.97
N ASP A 243 -3.43 11.95 10.70
CA ASP A 243 -3.32 13.31 11.17
C ASP A 243 -3.71 14.24 10.03
N GLU A 244 -4.90 14.84 10.12
CA GLU A 244 -5.48 15.64 9.04
C GLU A 244 -4.75 16.97 8.83
N ASP A 245 -4.06 17.46 9.86
CA ASP A 245 -3.29 18.70 9.84
C ASP A 245 -1.83 18.49 9.40
N ALA A 246 -1.41 17.23 9.18
CA ALA A 246 -0.06 16.96 8.76
C ALA A 246 0.21 17.42 7.33
N GLU A 247 1.31 18.14 7.12
CA GLU A 247 1.79 18.50 5.77
C GLU A 247 2.30 17.29 4.99
N GLY A 248 2.68 16.23 5.69
CA GLY A 248 3.16 14.98 5.12
C GLY A 248 2.99 13.81 6.07
N LEU A 249 3.07 12.62 5.50
CA LEU A 249 2.96 11.35 6.22
C LEU A 249 4.19 10.50 5.92
N ILE A 250 4.71 9.86 6.95
CA ILE A 250 5.66 8.76 6.79
C ILE A 250 4.85 7.48 6.83
N LEU A 251 4.81 6.77 5.71
CA LEU A 251 4.09 5.51 5.59
C LEU A 251 5.12 4.38 5.56
N SER A 252 5.42 3.86 6.75
CA SER A 252 6.50 2.91 7.03
C SER A 252 7.89 3.48 6.71
N VAL A 253 8.32 3.49 5.45
CA VAL A 253 9.64 4.00 5.02
C VAL A 253 9.52 5.02 3.87
N PHE A 254 8.31 5.29 3.41
CA PHE A 254 8.05 6.19 2.32
C PHE A 254 7.43 7.51 2.82
N PRO A 255 8.10 8.65 2.65
CA PRO A 255 7.50 9.95 2.95
C PRO A 255 6.56 10.35 1.82
N TYR A 256 5.33 10.75 2.18
CA TYR A 256 4.36 11.34 1.25
C TYR A 256 3.97 12.74 1.71
N LYS A 257 3.69 13.63 0.74
CA LYS A 257 3.07 14.93 1.02
C LYS A 257 1.55 14.78 1.07
N ALA A 258 0.89 15.65 1.81
CA ALA A 258 -0.58 15.66 1.92
C ALA A 258 -1.27 15.77 0.55
N ASN A 259 -0.66 16.53 -0.38
CA ASN A 259 -1.17 16.74 -1.72
C ASN A 259 -0.85 15.61 -2.72
N GLU A 260 -0.27 14.50 -2.29
CA GLU A 260 0.01 13.32 -3.12
C GLU A 260 -1.06 12.24 -3.00
N LEU A 261 -2.12 12.47 -2.19
CA LEU A 261 -3.30 11.61 -2.18
C LEU A 261 -4.15 11.87 -3.43
N ARG A 262 -4.52 10.80 -4.12
CA ARG A 262 -5.26 10.80 -5.39
C ARG A 262 -6.41 9.79 -5.35
N HIS A 263 -7.37 9.93 -6.27
CA HIS A 263 -8.46 8.97 -6.49
C HIS A 263 -8.71 8.72 -7.98
N PHE A 264 -9.25 7.54 -8.29
CA PHE A 264 -9.70 7.16 -9.64
C PHE A 264 -10.92 7.93 -10.10
#